data_ea0a53890550ce3c03733dab86716843
#
_entry.id   ea0a53890550ce3c03733dab86716843
#
_cell.length_a   1.000
_cell.length_b   1.000
_cell.length_c   1.000
_cell.angle_alpha   90.00
_cell.angle_beta   90.00
_cell.angle_gamma   90.00
#
_symmetry.space_group_name_H-M   'P 1'
#
loop_
_entity.id
_entity.type
_entity.pdbx_description
1 polymer ?
#
loop_
_entity_poly.entity_id
_entity_poly.type
_entity_poly.pdbx_seq_one_letter_code
_entity_poly.pdbx_strand_id
1 'polypeptide(L)'
;CGGFSYGDTLGAGEGWARSILFNPQLADQFAAFMQRQDTFGLGVCNGCQMLAALSPIIPGAQDWPKFTTNQSTRFEARLSQVEVLESPSIFFAGMAGSRMPIAVSHGEGFANFSQRGDAAKVHRAVRFVDHTGAPTEVYPLNPNGSPEGLTGVTTADGRFTAMMPHPERVFRNVQMSWTSGNAGDASPWLRMFRNARKWVG
;
A
#
# COMPACT_ATOMS: atom_id res chain seq x y z
N CYS A 1 -7.50 7.00 -1.34
CA CYS A 1 -7.56 6.51 -2.74
C CYS A 1 -6.34 6.98 -3.51
N GLY A 2 -6.07 6.31 -4.65
CA GLY A 2 -5.09 6.77 -5.63
C GLY A 2 -5.52 8.06 -6.33
N GLY A 3 -4.60 8.64 -7.11
CA GLY A 3 -4.82 9.87 -7.88
C GLY A 3 -3.62 10.80 -7.81
N PHE A 4 -3.84 12.07 -8.12
CA PHE A 4 -2.83 13.12 -8.14
C PHE A 4 -3.32 14.32 -7.31
N SER A 5 -3.50 14.11 -6.01
CA SER A 5 -3.95 15.16 -5.09
C SER A 5 -2.93 16.28 -5.02
N TYR A 6 -3.39 17.52 -5.06
CA TYR A 6 -2.55 18.72 -5.05
C TYR A 6 -1.55 18.81 -6.21
N GLY A 7 -1.86 18.15 -7.34
CA GLY A 7 -1.05 18.17 -8.56
C GLY A 7 0.36 17.60 -8.43
N ASP A 8 0.65 16.91 -7.32
CA ASP A 8 1.96 16.33 -6.98
C ASP A 8 3.14 17.32 -7.04
N THR A 9 2.89 18.61 -6.89
CA THR A 9 3.89 19.68 -7.02
C THR A 9 5.11 19.50 -6.11
N LEU A 10 4.93 18.88 -4.95
CA LEU A 10 5.99 18.62 -3.96
C LEU A 10 6.48 17.16 -3.95
N GLY A 11 6.04 16.37 -4.93
CA GLY A 11 6.14 14.92 -4.92
C GLY A 11 4.84 14.26 -4.45
N ALA A 12 4.62 13.05 -4.89
CA ALA A 12 3.35 12.36 -4.72
C ALA A 12 2.95 12.22 -3.24
N GLY A 13 1.72 12.61 -2.93
CA GLY A 13 1.15 12.62 -1.58
C GLY A 13 1.69 13.70 -0.64
N GLU A 14 2.80 14.36 -0.96
CA GLU A 14 3.43 15.35 -0.07
C GLU A 14 2.58 16.61 0.10
N GLY A 15 2.02 17.17 -0.98
CA GLY A 15 1.15 18.34 -0.90
C GLY A 15 -0.08 18.08 -0.03
N TRP A 16 -0.68 16.91 -0.18
CA TRP A 16 -1.82 16.48 0.64
C TRP A 16 -1.42 16.33 2.12
N ALA A 17 -0.34 15.61 2.42
CA ALA A 17 0.13 15.44 3.78
C ALA A 17 0.50 16.77 4.45
N ARG A 18 1.17 17.68 3.72
CA ARG A 18 1.55 18.99 4.24
C ARG A 18 0.35 19.90 4.51
N SER A 19 -0.72 19.81 3.71
CA SER A 19 -1.95 20.55 3.99
C SER A 19 -2.61 20.12 5.31
N ILE A 20 -2.38 18.87 5.74
CA ILE A 20 -2.80 18.36 7.05
C ILE A 20 -1.81 18.81 8.13
N LEU A 21 -0.52 18.50 7.97
CA LEU A 21 0.50 18.72 9.01
C LEU A 21 0.74 20.18 9.33
N PHE A 22 0.62 21.10 8.35
CA PHE A 22 0.84 22.53 8.55
C PHE A 22 -0.42 23.32 8.92
N ASN A 23 -1.55 22.64 9.05
CA ASN A 23 -2.76 23.18 9.63
C ASN A 23 -2.96 22.55 11.02
N PRO A 24 -2.72 23.29 12.13
CA PRO A 24 -2.79 22.71 13.48
C PRO A 24 -4.12 22.03 13.77
N GLN A 25 -5.24 22.60 13.35
CA GLN A 25 -6.56 22.02 13.58
C GLN A 25 -6.73 20.67 12.86
N LEU A 26 -6.24 20.56 11.62
CA LEU A 26 -6.30 19.30 10.87
C LEU A 26 -5.30 18.28 11.44
N ALA A 27 -4.09 18.71 11.79
CA ALA A 27 -3.09 17.84 12.38
C ALA A 27 -3.62 17.19 13.67
N ASP A 28 -4.23 17.98 14.55
CA ASP A 28 -4.84 17.50 15.80
C ASP A 28 -5.99 16.52 15.54
N GLN A 29 -6.88 16.83 14.57
CA GLN A 29 -8.00 15.96 14.23
C GLN A 29 -7.50 14.62 13.65
N PHE A 30 -6.52 14.65 12.74
CA PHE A 30 -5.94 13.44 12.19
C PHE A 30 -5.20 12.62 13.25
N ALA A 31 -4.40 13.27 14.10
CA ALA A 31 -3.69 12.59 15.20
C ALA A 31 -4.70 11.93 16.16
N ALA A 32 -5.77 12.64 16.54
CA ALA A 32 -6.83 12.09 17.39
C ALA A 32 -7.51 10.88 16.73
N PHE A 33 -7.84 10.96 15.43
CA PHE A 33 -8.39 9.84 14.69
C PHE A 33 -7.44 8.63 14.67
N MET A 34 -6.15 8.84 14.40
CA MET A 34 -5.16 7.77 14.30
C MET A 34 -4.89 7.09 15.67
N GLN A 35 -5.06 7.81 16.78
CA GLN A 35 -4.85 7.26 18.13
C GLN A 35 -6.04 6.42 18.62
N ARG A 36 -7.23 6.61 18.10
CA ARG A 36 -8.41 5.83 18.49
C ARG A 36 -8.21 4.35 18.15
N GLN A 37 -8.69 3.47 19.05
CA GLN A 37 -8.59 2.01 18.88
C GLN A 37 -9.69 1.43 17.99
N ASP A 38 -10.74 2.19 17.73
CA ASP A 38 -11.90 1.82 16.92
C ASP A 38 -11.85 2.42 15.49
N THR A 39 -10.69 2.93 15.08
CA THR A 39 -10.46 3.47 13.73
C THR A 39 -9.37 2.69 13.00
N PHE A 40 -9.45 2.68 11.69
CA PHE A 40 -8.45 2.10 10.82
C PHE A 40 -8.34 2.90 9.52
N GLY A 41 -7.30 2.66 8.74
CA GLY A 41 -7.09 3.35 7.48
C GLY A 41 -6.35 2.51 6.45
N LEU A 42 -6.78 2.64 5.19
CA LEU A 42 -6.10 2.08 4.03
C LEU A 42 -5.68 3.21 3.09
N GLY A 43 -4.37 3.36 2.88
CA GLY A 43 -3.82 4.23 1.85
C GLY A 43 -3.43 3.43 0.61
N VAL A 44 -3.97 3.81 -0.54
CA VAL A 44 -3.65 3.17 -1.83
C VAL A 44 -3.00 4.19 -2.76
N CYS A 45 -1.87 3.86 -3.37
CA CYS A 45 -1.17 4.69 -4.35
C CYS A 45 -0.86 6.11 -3.79
N ASN A 46 -1.49 7.16 -4.27
CA ASN A 46 -1.36 8.51 -3.71
C ASN A 46 -1.74 8.57 -2.22
N GLY A 47 -2.76 7.82 -1.79
CA GLY A 47 -3.13 7.66 -0.38
C GLY A 47 -2.06 6.92 0.44
N CYS A 48 -1.34 5.97 -0.15
CA CYS A 48 -0.18 5.33 0.48
C CYS A 48 0.94 6.35 0.73
N GLN A 49 1.26 7.16 -0.25
CA GLN A 49 2.27 8.21 -0.16
C GLN A 49 1.89 9.26 0.88
N MET A 50 0.62 9.67 0.91
CA MET A 50 0.09 10.59 1.92
C MET A 50 0.19 10.01 3.32
N LEU A 51 -0.28 8.78 3.56
CA LEU A 51 -0.17 8.13 4.87
C LEU A 51 1.30 7.94 5.28
N ALA A 52 2.17 7.56 4.36
CA ALA A 52 3.59 7.45 4.63
C ALA A 52 4.20 8.83 5.01
N ALA A 53 3.76 9.93 4.42
CA ALA A 53 4.17 11.26 4.81
C ALA A 53 3.58 11.71 6.17
N LEU A 54 2.43 11.15 6.57
CA LEU A 54 1.81 11.34 7.88
C LEU A 54 2.35 10.39 8.96
N SER A 55 3.33 9.52 8.65
CA SER A 55 3.88 8.54 9.60
C SER A 55 4.26 9.11 10.98
N PRO A 56 4.69 10.39 11.13
CA PRO A 56 4.98 10.95 12.45
C PRO A 56 3.76 11.05 13.39
N ILE A 57 2.53 11.08 12.86
CA ILE A 57 1.30 11.16 13.66
C ILE A 57 0.49 9.86 13.66
N ILE A 58 0.95 8.82 12.94
CA ILE A 58 0.33 7.49 12.91
C ILE A 58 1.06 6.57 13.90
N PRO A 59 0.43 6.11 14.99
CA PRO A 59 1.06 5.19 15.93
C PRO A 59 1.56 3.92 15.24
N GLY A 60 2.84 3.59 15.41
CA GLY A 60 3.44 2.39 14.82
C GLY A 60 3.88 2.51 13.36
N ALA A 61 3.84 3.71 12.76
CA ALA A 61 4.26 3.95 11.38
C ALA A 61 5.65 4.61 11.24
N GLN A 62 6.40 4.77 12.33
CA GLN A 62 7.69 5.48 12.34
C GLN A 62 8.73 4.85 11.40
N ASP A 63 8.63 3.56 11.15
CA ASP A 63 9.58 2.81 10.31
C ASP A 63 9.15 2.73 8.83
N TRP A 64 8.06 3.40 8.44
CA TRP A 64 7.57 3.39 7.06
C TRP A 64 8.51 4.18 6.13
N PRO A 65 8.75 3.68 4.89
CA PRO A 65 9.59 4.38 3.92
C PRO A 65 8.92 5.64 3.38
N LYS A 66 9.68 6.48 2.71
CA LYS A 66 9.15 7.43 1.75
C LYS A 66 8.95 6.73 0.41
N PHE A 67 7.79 6.90 -0.23
CA PHE A 67 7.58 6.41 -1.60
C PHE A 67 8.00 7.50 -2.59
N THR A 68 8.93 7.16 -3.48
CA THR A 68 9.57 8.09 -4.42
C THR A 68 9.50 7.56 -5.85
N THR A 69 10.04 8.32 -6.81
CA THR A 69 10.07 7.98 -8.23
C THR A 69 10.55 6.55 -8.48
N ASN A 70 9.81 5.81 -9.30
CA ASN A 70 10.18 4.48 -9.74
C ASN A 70 11.60 4.45 -10.30
N GLN A 71 12.35 3.37 -10.08
CA GLN A 71 13.68 3.22 -10.66
C GLN A 71 13.65 3.21 -12.20
N SER A 72 12.53 2.79 -12.81
CA SER A 72 12.32 2.88 -14.26
C SER A 72 12.20 4.32 -14.78
N THR A 73 12.06 5.31 -13.89
CA THR A 73 11.77 6.72 -14.22
C THR A 73 10.48 6.94 -15.00
N ARG A 74 9.60 5.93 -15.04
CA ARG A 74 8.37 5.92 -15.84
C ARG A 74 7.14 5.73 -14.96
N PHE A 75 6.00 6.16 -15.50
CA PHE A 75 4.70 5.73 -14.99
C PHE A 75 4.47 4.28 -15.42
N GLU A 76 4.33 3.39 -14.45
CA GLU A 76 4.11 1.96 -14.67
C GLU A 76 2.62 1.64 -14.56
N ALA A 77 2.05 1.04 -15.62
CA ALA A 77 0.65 0.62 -15.69
C ALA A 77 0.57 -0.82 -16.18
N ARG A 78 0.37 -1.78 -15.26
CA ARG A 78 0.32 -3.21 -15.57
C ARG A 78 -0.29 -4.05 -14.46
N LEU A 79 -0.59 -5.30 -14.74
CA LEU A 79 -0.77 -6.32 -13.71
C LEU A 79 0.60 -6.89 -13.32
N SER A 80 0.90 -6.91 -12.03
CA SER A 80 2.11 -7.51 -11.46
C SER A 80 1.71 -8.55 -10.42
N GLN A 81 2.54 -9.59 -10.26
CA GLN A 81 2.31 -10.60 -9.23
C GLN A 81 2.83 -10.11 -7.88
N VAL A 82 2.00 -10.27 -6.86
CA VAL A 82 2.40 -9.97 -5.48
C VAL A 82 2.12 -11.14 -4.55
N GLU A 83 2.83 -11.16 -3.43
CA GLU A 83 2.56 -12.03 -2.29
C GLU A 83 2.11 -11.19 -1.10
N VAL A 84 1.03 -11.64 -0.44
CA VAL A 84 0.62 -11.12 0.87
C VAL A 84 1.48 -11.78 1.94
N LEU A 85 2.19 -10.97 2.72
CA LEU A 85 3.07 -11.45 3.78
C LEU A 85 2.30 -11.66 5.09
N GLU A 86 2.83 -12.52 5.95
CA GLU A 86 2.37 -12.58 7.34
C GLU A 86 2.60 -11.22 7.99
N SER A 87 1.53 -10.62 8.48
CA SER A 87 1.56 -9.29 9.05
C SER A 87 0.36 -9.05 9.97
N PRO A 88 0.42 -8.08 10.89
CA PRO A 88 -0.71 -7.74 11.75
C PRO A 88 -1.87 -7.05 11.01
N SER A 89 -1.73 -6.68 9.74
CA SER A 89 -2.74 -5.91 9.00
C SER A 89 -4.12 -6.53 9.08
N ILE A 90 -5.10 -5.77 9.59
CA ILE A 90 -6.51 -6.19 9.63
C ILE A 90 -7.07 -6.50 8.25
N PHE A 91 -6.57 -5.81 7.21
CA PHE A 91 -7.01 -6.02 5.83
C PHE A 91 -6.58 -7.37 5.28
N PHE A 92 -5.42 -7.87 5.69
CA PHE A 92 -4.83 -9.10 5.18
C PHE A 92 -5.05 -10.32 6.10
N ALA A 93 -5.93 -10.21 7.09
CA ALA A 93 -6.25 -11.32 7.99
C ALA A 93 -6.62 -12.61 7.22
N GLY A 94 -5.84 -13.68 7.45
CA GLY A 94 -6.00 -14.99 6.79
C GLY A 94 -5.72 -14.99 5.29
N MET A 95 -4.89 -14.03 4.79
CA MET A 95 -4.46 -13.98 3.39
C MET A 95 -2.95 -14.23 3.24
N ALA A 96 -2.19 -14.40 4.31
CA ALA A 96 -0.76 -14.65 4.28
C ALA A 96 -0.41 -15.83 3.35
N GLY A 97 0.65 -15.67 2.56
CA GLY A 97 1.09 -16.63 1.54
C GLY A 97 0.28 -16.61 0.24
N SER A 98 -0.81 -15.83 0.16
CA SER A 98 -1.57 -15.70 -1.09
C SER A 98 -0.73 -14.96 -2.13
N ARG A 99 -0.66 -15.53 -3.34
CA ARG A 99 0.00 -14.95 -4.52
C ARG A 99 -1.03 -14.61 -5.57
N MET A 100 -1.10 -13.35 -5.95
CA MET A 100 -2.19 -12.84 -6.77
C MET A 100 -1.71 -11.71 -7.68
N PRO A 101 -2.25 -11.60 -8.91
CA PRO A 101 -2.03 -10.40 -9.73
C PRO A 101 -2.74 -9.19 -9.10
N ILE A 102 -2.11 -8.02 -9.23
CA ILE A 102 -2.67 -6.75 -8.77
C ILE A 102 -2.40 -5.65 -9.80
N ALA A 103 -3.30 -4.68 -9.89
CA ALA A 103 -3.12 -3.53 -10.77
C ALA A 103 -2.08 -2.56 -10.20
N VAL A 104 -1.06 -2.27 -10.98
CA VAL A 104 -0.07 -1.21 -10.73
C VAL A 104 -0.42 -0.02 -11.62
N SER A 105 -0.38 1.20 -11.09
CA SER A 105 -0.66 2.43 -11.83
C SER A 105 -0.02 3.61 -11.09
N HIS A 106 1.31 3.74 -11.15
CA HIS A 106 2.04 4.79 -10.44
C HIS A 106 3.42 5.10 -11.06
N GLY A 107 3.86 6.36 -10.93
CA GLY A 107 5.20 6.82 -11.30
C GLY A 107 6.16 6.92 -10.11
N GLU A 108 5.64 6.88 -8.89
CA GLU A 108 6.40 7.13 -7.65
C GLU A 108 6.03 6.10 -6.58
N GLY A 109 6.43 4.85 -6.80
CA GLY A 109 6.13 3.71 -5.92
C GLY A 109 7.34 3.07 -5.26
N PHE A 110 8.55 3.58 -5.48
CA PHE A 110 9.79 3.05 -4.91
C PHE A 110 9.84 3.29 -3.40
N ALA A 111 9.92 2.21 -2.62
CA ALA A 111 10.06 2.26 -1.15
C ALA A 111 11.48 2.69 -0.77
N ASN A 112 11.66 3.98 -0.50
CA ASN A 112 12.95 4.60 -0.23
C ASN A 112 13.20 4.77 1.27
N PHE A 113 14.04 3.93 1.84
CA PHE A 113 14.45 3.98 3.24
C PHE A 113 15.64 4.92 3.50
N SER A 114 16.31 5.43 2.45
CA SER A 114 17.42 6.38 2.66
C SER A 114 16.94 7.75 3.15
N GLN A 115 15.66 8.07 2.95
CA GLN A 115 15.08 9.35 3.35
C GLN A 115 14.20 9.26 4.60
N ARG A 116 13.65 8.08 4.90
CA ARG A 116 12.76 7.86 6.05
C ARG A 116 12.58 6.36 6.30
N GLY A 117 12.33 6.02 7.57
CA GLY A 117 11.97 4.68 8.02
C GLY A 117 13.17 3.76 8.23
N ASP A 118 12.86 2.53 8.62
CA ASP A 118 13.85 1.49 8.89
C ASP A 118 13.39 0.18 8.22
N ALA A 119 14.12 -0.25 7.20
CA ALA A 119 13.81 -1.46 6.43
C ALA A 119 13.84 -2.75 7.28
N ALA A 120 14.61 -2.76 8.37
CA ALA A 120 14.71 -3.91 9.26
C ALA A 120 13.54 -4.00 10.27
N LYS A 121 12.85 -2.88 10.54
CA LYS A 121 11.79 -2.80 11.55
C LYS A 121 10.40 -2.66 10.96
N VAL A 122 10.28 -2.22 9.71
CA VAL A 122 8.98 -2.01 9.06
C VAL A 122 8.16 -3.29 9.00
N HIS A 123 6.90 -3.23 9.38
CA HIS A 123 5.95 -4.33 9.18
C HIS A 123 5.55 -4.39 7.70
N ARG A 124 6.13 -5.34 6.99
CA ARG A 124 5.88 -5.58 5.57
C ARG A 124 4.56 -6.33 5.41
N ALA A 125 3.73 -5.90 4.49
CA ALA A 125 2.41 -6.49 4.26
C ALA A 125 2.27 -7.12 2.88
N VAL A 126 2.86 -6.50 1.84
CA VAL A 126 2.77 -6.97 0.44
C VAL A 126 4.11 -6.75 -0.25
N ARG A 127 4.51 -7.72 -1.10
CA ARG A 127 5.72 -7.60 -1.94
C ARG A 127 5.49 -8.12 -3.35
N PHE A 128 6.21 -7.58 -4.33
CA PHE A 128 6.31 -8.15 -5.67
C PHE A 128 7.09 -9.45 -5.67
N VAL A 129 6.63 -10.41 -6.47
CA VAL A 129 7.27 -11.70 -6.63
C VAL A 129 7.42 -12.05 -8.11
N ASP A 130 8.38 -12.91 -8.42
CA ASP A 130 8.57 -13.47 -9.74
C ASP A 130 7.60 -14.63 -10.04
N HIS A 131 7.76 -15.27 -11.19
CA HIS A 131 6.92 -16.39 -11.63
C HIS A 131 7.08 -17.66 -10.77
N THR A 132 8.16 -17.77 -10.01
CA THR A 132 8.36 -18.87 -9.04
C THR A 132 7.76 -18.54 -7.67
N GLY A 133 7.40 -17.27 -7.45
CA GLY A 133 6.92 -16.73 -6.19
C GLY A 133 8.03 -16.25 -5.25
N ALA A 134 9.26 -16.14 -5.74
CA ALA A 134 10.36 -15.54 -4.99
C ALA A 134 10.25 -14.00 -5.00
N PRO A 135 10.66 -13.30 -3.91
CA PRO A 135 10.76 -11.85 -3.92
C PRO A 135 11.63 -11.38 -5.07
N THR A 136 11.25 -10.31 -5.74
CA THR A 136 12.00 -9.84 -6.91
C THR A 136 12.23 -8.34 -6.91
N GLU A 137 13.43 -7.93 -7.35
CA GLU A 137 13.78 -6.54 -7.67
C GLU A 137 13.90 -6.35 -9.19
N VAL A 138 13.68 -7.42 -9.97
CA VAL A 138 13.92 -7.43 -11.41
C VAL A 138 12.74 -6.81 -12.15
N TYR A 139 13.02 -5.78 -12.97
CA TYR A 139 12.06 -5.24 -13.92
C TYR A 139 11.80 -6.25 -15.06
N PRO A 140 10.57 -6.43 -15.55
CA PRO A 140 9.34 -5.69 -15.24
C PRO A 140 8.49 -6.29 -14.10
N LEU A 141 8.93 -7.35 -13.44
CA LEU A 141 8.18 -8.07 -12.42
C LEU A 141 8.01 -7.23 -11.14
N ASN A 142 9.04 -6.45 -10.79
CA ASN A 142 8.96 -5.36 -9.82
C ASN A 142 8.97 -4.02 -10.57
N PRO A 143 7.82 -3.40 -10.80
CA PRO A 143 7.72 -2.23 -11.68
C PRO A 143 8.30 -0.95 -11.07
N ASN A 144 8.41 -0.85 -9.76
CA ASN A 144 8.95 0.36 -9.10
C ASN A 144 10.38 0.21 -8.59
N GLY A 145 10.94 -1.01 -8.57
CA GLY A 145 12.31 -1.29 -8.15
C GLY A 145 12.52 -1.34 -6.64
N SER A 146 11.46 -1.37 -5.84
CA SER A 146 11.56 -1.40 -4.37
C SER A 146 12.38 -2.57 -3.86
N PRO A 147 13.21 -2.36 -2.81
CA PRO A 147 14.01 -3.42 -2.20
C PRO A 147 13.16 -4.61 -1.77
N GLU A 148 13.61 -5.83 -2.04
CA GLU A 148 12.92 -7.09 -1.73
C GLU A 148 11.47 -7.15 -2.26
N GLY A 149 11.14 -6.35 -3.27
CA GLY A 149 9.79 -6.25 -3.82
C GLY A 149 8.79 -5.50 -2.95
N LEU A 150 9.20 -4.85 -1.87
CA LEU A 150 8.29 -4.22 -0.91
C LEU A 150 7.35 -3.21 -1.59
N THR A 151 6.03 -3.42 -1.42
CA THR A 151 5.04 -2.53 -2.03
C THR A 151 3.82 -2.26 -1.13
N GLY A 152 3.82 -2.82 0.09
CA GLY A 152 2.82 -2.53 1.11
C GLY A 152 3.37 -2.71 2.52
N VAL A 153 3.00 -1.80 3.41
CA VAL A 153 3.42 -1.75 4.82
C VAL A 153 2.21 -1.58 5.74
N THR A 154 2.36 -1.94 7.00
CA THR A 154 1.30 -1.78 8.00
C THR A 154 1.88 -1.33 9.34
N THR A 155 1.03 -0.86 10.26
CA THR A 155 1.40 -0.55 11.63
C THR A 155 1.52 -1.82 12.48
N ALA A 156 2.18 -1.74 13.63
CA ALA A 156 2.36 -2.88 14.53
C ALA A 156 1.03 -3.45 15.06
N ASP A 157 0.01 -2.60 15.22
CA ASP A 157 -1.36 -2.99 15.60
C ASP A 157 -2.24 -3.39 14.40
N GLY A 158 -1.72 -3.25 13.18
CA GLY A 158 -2.39 -3.65 11.93
C GLY A 158 -3.53 -2.77 11.46
N ARG A 159 -3.88 -1.69 12.19
CA ARG A 159 -5.02 -0.84 11.87
C ARG A 159 -4.79 0.05 10.64
N PHE A 160 -3.57 0.50 10.43
CA PHE A 160 -3.24 1.32 9.27
C PHE A 160 -2.37 0.54 8.30
N THR A 161 -2.78 0.50 7.04
CA THR A 161 -2.05 -0.18 5.96
C THR A 161 -1.89 0.77 4.78
N ALA A 162 -0.70 0.84 4.22
CA ALA A 162 -0.37 1.64 3.07
C ALA A 162 0.23 0.75 1.98
N MET A 163 -0.29 0.81 0.76
CA MET A 163 0.17 0.00 -0.37
C MET A 163 0.12 0.76 -1.68
N MET A 164 1.10 0.55 -2.55
CA MET A 164 1.17 1.24 -3.83
C MET A 164 0.26 0.66 -4.90
N PRO A 165 0.13 -0.68 -5.07
CA PRO A 165 -0.80 -1.26 -6.03
C PRO A 165 -2.27 -1.09 -5.63
N HIS A 166 -3.16 -1.26 -6.61
CA HIS A 166 -4.59 -0.95 -6.53
C HIS A 166 -5.47 -2.19 -6.38
N PRO A 167 -5.79 -2.68 -5.16
CA PRO A 167 -6.69 -3.80 -4.96
C PRO A 167 -8.13 -3.49 -5.39
N GLU A 168 -8.55 -2.21 -5.36
CA GLU A 168 -9.87 -1.76 -5.77
C GLU A 168 -10.10 -1.84 -7.28
N ARG A 169 -9.03 -2.02 -8.06
CA ARG A 169 -9.13 -2.18 -9.52
C ARG A 169 -9.17 -3.65 -9.96
N VAL A 170 -9.07 -4.58 -9.02
CA VAL A 170 -9.00 -6.03 -9.28
C VAL A 170 -9.82 -6.86 -8.29
N PHE A 171 -10.82 -6.26 -7.62
CA PHE A 171 -11.66 -6.96 -6.64
C PHE A 171 -12.73 -7.89 -7.27
N ARG A 172 -12.96 -7.76 -8.59
CA ARG A 172 -13.82 -8.66 -9.37
C ARG A 172 -12.99 -9.46 -10.37
N ASN A 173 -13.33 -10.71 -10.58
CA ASN A 173 -12.62 -11.58 -11.53
C ASN A 173 -12.67 -11.06 -12.97
N VAL A 174 -13.74 -10.39 -13.39
CA VAL A 174 -13.85 -9.77 -14.71
C VAL A 174 -12.80 -8.66 -14.96
N GLN A 175 -12.19 -8.12 -13.92
CA GLN A 175 -11.14 -7.10 -14.00
C GLN A 175 -9.73 -7.70 -14.20
N MET A 176 -9.60 -9.03 -14.08
CA MET A 176 -8.35 -9.75 -14.32
C MET A 176 -8.20 -10.09 -15.79
N SER A 177 -6.96 -10.08 -16.29
CA SER A 177 -6.66 -10.51 -17.66
C SER A 177 -6.95 -11.99 -17.88
N TRP A 178 -6.84 -12.80 -16.82
CA TRP A 178 -7.09 -14.23 -16.85
C TRP A 178 -7.42 -14.74 -15.44
N THR A 179 -8.33 -15.71 -15.37
CA THR A 179 -8.67 -16.46 -14.15
C THR A 179 -8.80 -17.94 -14.48
N SER A 180 -8.37 -18.83 -13.58
CA SER A 180 -8.53 -20.27 -13.74
C SER A 180 -9.91 -20.75 -13.31
N GLY A 181 -10.54 -21.60 -14.13
CA GLY A 181 -11.76 -22.32 -13.77
C GLY A 181 -13.00 -21.43 -13.62
N ASN A 182 -14.01 -21.95 -12.90
CA ASN A 182 -15.25 -21.22 -12.57
C ASN A 182 -15.03 -20.24 -11.42
N ALA A 183 -14.27 -19.20 -11.66
CA ALA A 183 -14.15 -18.11 -10.71
C ALA A 183 -15.49 -17.35 -10.67
N GLY A 184 -16.12 -17.27 -9.51
CA GLY A 184 -17.30 -16.42 -9.29
C GLY A 184 -16.99 -14.94 -9.55
N ASP A 185 -17.93 -14.03 -9.28
CA ASP A 185 -17.74 -12.59 -9.51
C ASP A 185 -16.57 -11.98 -8.70
N ALA A 186 -16.40 -12.42 -7.46
CA ALA A 186 -15.42 -11.89 -6.52
C ALA A 186 -14.02 -12.45 -6.78
N SER A 187 -13.04 -11.57 -6.98
CA SER A 187 -11.63 -11.97 -6.93
C SER A 187 -11.16 -12.15 -5.48
N PRO A 188 -10.01 -12.81 -5.24
CA PRO A 188 -9.44 -12.92 -3.90
C PRO A 188 -9.21 -11.57 -3.21
N TRP A 189 -9.00 -10.47 -3.95
CA TRP A 189 -8.83 -9.13 -3.40
C TRP A 189 -10.06 -8.57 -2.68
N LEU A 190 -11.27 -9.06 -3.00
CA LEU A 190 -12.47 -8.66 -2.28
C LEU A 190 -12.41 -9.06 -0.79
N ARG A 191 -11.65 -10.11 -0.43
CA ARG A 191 -11.47 -10.52 0.96
C ARG A 191 -10.87 -9.42 1.82
N MET A 192 -9.95 -8.63 1.28
CA MET A 192 -9.35 -7.48 1.97
C MET A 192 -10.42 -6.50 2.49
N PHE A 193 -11.38 -6.16 1.65
CA PHE A 193 -12.49 -5.26 2.01
C PHE A 193 -13.49 -5.93 2.97
N ARG A 194 -13.73 -7.24 2.81
CA ARG A 194 -14.54 -8.01 3.75
C ARG A 194 -13.90 -8.13 5.13
N ASN A 195 -12.59 -8.24 5.21
CA ASN A 195 -11.85 -8.23 6.48
C ASN A 195 -12.05 -6.89 7.21
N ALA A 196 -11.91 -5.77 6.50
CA ALA A 196 -12.19 -4.45 7.07
C ALA A 196 -13.63 -4.33 7.55
N ARG A 197 -14.62 -4.81 6.76
CA ARG A 197 -16.03 -4.81 7.16
C ARG A 197 -16.27 -5.66 8.40
N LYS A 198 -15.64 -6.84 8.48
CA LYS A 198 -15.73 -7.72 9.64
C LYS A 198 -15.15 -7.09 10.91
N TRP A 199 -14.10 -6.30 10.76
CA TRP A 199 -13.41 -5.65 11.89
C TRP A 199 -14.30 -4.59 12.56
N VAL A 200 -15.17 -3.89 11.83
CA VAL A 200 -16.10 -2.89 12.39
C VAL A 200 -17.42 -3.48 12.91
N GLY A 201 -17.65 -4.78 12.79
CA GLY A 201 -18.86 -5.48 13.28
C GLY A 201 -19.92 -5.69 12.21
#